data_fd0b3da9e9b64eb2bfe80cc4429a3dbb
#
_entry.id   fd0b3da9e9b64eb2bfe80cc4429a3dbb
#
_cell.length_a   1.000
_cell.length_b   1.000
_cell.length_c   1.000
_cell.angle_alpha   90.00
_cell.angle_beta   90.00
_cell.angle_gamma   90.00
#
_symmetry.space_group_name_H-M   'P 1'
#
loop_
_entity.id
_entity.type
_entity.pdbx_description
1 polymer ?
#
loop_
_entity_poly.entity_id
_entity_poly.type
_entity_poly.pdbx_seq_one_letter_code
_entity_poly.pdbx_strand_id
1 'polypeptide(L)'
;AVVQFVPVFRQTQAEARAGDRATPDTATIQFVAPLAVLIGVSLVTGVFSGLFYWLYPVHAAAGAVAVYRARNVFRRDFKDVSVLAVAVGVITFMLWIAMVPHDDGQSADFAEALYAAPTWLAAIWLLFRVIGSVVVVPIAEELAFRGFMQYFLAKTVAPHAGAHAASGVAILATGIGFALVHASVAAAFVAGIAYGLVYSYRNRLGDAIVAHAITNLLIAIYVLMLERWSYW
;
A
#
# COMPACT_ATOMS: atom_id res chain seq x y z
N ALA A 1 16.61 29.19 4.50
CA ALA A 1 15.22 28.77 4.35
C ALA A 1 15.02 27.53 5.20
N VAL A 2 14.48 27.69 6.40
CA VAL A 2 14.12 26.58 7.28
C VAL A 2 12.85 25.98 6.71
N VAL A 3 12.94 24.82 6.09
CA VAL A 3 11.78 24.04 5.68
C VAL A 3 11.11 23.53 6.95
N GLN A 4 9.97 24.10 7.28
CA GLN A 4 9.16 23.68 8.42
C GLN A 4 8.47 22.36 8.11
N PHE A 5 9.00 21.25 8.59
CA PHE A 5 8.48 19.88 8.40
C PHE A 5 7.31 19.51 9.34
N VAL A 6 6.57 20.46 9.93
CA VAL A 6 5.66 20.17 11.03
C VAL A 6 4.20 20.68 10.91
N PRO A 7 3.61 21.12 9.79
CA PRO A 7 2.24 21.63 9.85
C PRO A 7 1.12 20.59 9.70
N VAL A 8 1.28 19.54 8.87
CA VAL A 8 0.14 18.69 8.47
C VAL A 8 -0.39 17.81 9.59
N PHE A 9 0.49 17.23 10.40
CA PHE A 9 0.03 16.38 11.52
C PHE A 9 -0.50 17.17 12.72
N ARG A 10 -0.06 18.40 12.93
CA ARG A 10 -0.72 19.29 13.89
C ARG A 10 -2.14 19.64 13.46
N GLN A 11 -2.37 19.83 12.15
CA GLN A 11 -3.72 20.10 11.64
C GLN A 11 -4.60 18.85 11.67
N THR A 12 -4.10 17.67 11.28
CA THR A 12 -4.89 16.43 11.29
C THR A 12 -5.22 15.99 12.72
N GLN A 13 -4.31 16.14 13.68
CA GLN A 13 -4.59 15.89 15.09
C GLN A 13 -5.42 16.97 15.74
N ALA A 14 -5.26 18.25 15.38
CA ALA A 14 -6.06 19.34 15.90
C ALA A 14 -7.49 19.33 15.32
N GLU A 15 -7.65 18.97 14.05
CA GLU A 15 -8.94 18.84 13.40
C GLU A 15 -9.67 17.53 13.78
N ALA A 16 -8.96 16.43 14.03
CA ALA A 16 -9.52 15.25 14.67
C ALA A 16 -9.96 15.52 16.12
N ARG A 17 -9.27 16.42 16.83
CA ARG A 17 -9.68 16.87 18.17
C ARG A 17 -10.89 17.79 18.16
N ALA A 18 -11.15 18.50 17.07
CA ALA A 18 -12.26 19.46 16.98
C ALA A 18 -13.58 18.83 16.48
N GLY A 19 -13.55 17.67 15.82
CA GLY A 19 -14.73 17.08 15.17
C GLY A 19 -15.25 15.78 15.76
N ASP A 20 -14.43 15.03 16.49
CA ASP A 20 -14.86 13.82 17.18
C ASP A 20 -13.90 13.57 18.35
N ARG A 21 -14.41 13.14 19.50
CA ARG A 21 -13.61 12.81 20.69
C ARG A 21 -12.87 11.48 20.52
N ALA A 22 -12.15 11.34 19.40
CA ALA A 22 -11.29 10.20 19.18
C ALA A 22 -10.09 10.29 20.14
N THR A 23 -9.96 9.33 21.02
CA THR A 23 -8.74 9.18 21.82
C THR A 23 -7.53 8.96 20.89
N PRO A 24 -6.30 9.30 21.30
CA PRO A 24 -5.10 9.03 20.52
C PRO A 24 -5.02 7.58 20.01
N ASP A 25 -5.53 6.62 20.79
CA ASP A 25 -5.61 5.19 20.45
C ASP A 25 -6.55 4.92 19.26
N THR A 26 -7.69 5.63 19.19
CA THR A 26 -8.65 5.47 18.08
C THR A 26 -8.06 5.95 16.74
N ALA A 27 -7.29 7.04 16.75
CA ALA A 27 -6.62 7.52 15.53
C ALA A 27 -5.55 6.53 15.04
N THR A 28 -4.73 5.98 15.94
CA THR A 28 -3.74 4.96 15.62
C THR A 28 -4.38 3.71 15.02
N ILE A 29 -5.50 3.25 15.59
CA ILE A 29 -6.25 2.09 15.07
C ILE A 29 -6.69 2.34 13.62
N GLN A 30 -7.17 3.53 13.28
CA GLN A 30 -7.60 3.85 11.90
C GLN A 30 -6.46 3.75 10.88
N PHE A 31 -5.22 4.01 11.27
CA PHE A 31 -4.06 3.84 10.37
C PHE A 31 -3.62 2.39 10.21
N VAL A 32 -3.72 1.58 11.26
CA VAL A 32 -3.16 0.22 11.28
C VAL A 32 -4.21 -0.85 10.94
N ALA A 33 -5.47 -0.65 11.34
CA ALA A 33 -6.52 -1.65 11.19
C ALA A 33 -6.75 -2.14 9.74
N PRO A 34 -6.71 -1.29 8.68
CA PRO A 34 -6.90 -1.77 7.32
C PRO A 34 -5.89 -2.84 6.92
N LEU A 35 -4.61 -2.62 7.20
CA LEU A 35 -3.56 -3.61 6.90
C LEU A 35 -3.69 -4.86 7.80
N ALA A 36 -3.98 -4.68 9.09
CA ALA A 36 -4.18 -5.79 10.00
C ALA A 36 -5.37 -6.69 9.57
N VAL A 37 -6.46 -6.10 9.09
CA VAL A 37 -7.61 -6.85 8.52
C VAL A 37 -7.19 -7.61 7.26
N LEU A 38 -6.48 -6.98 6.33
CA LEU A 38 -5.98 -7.66 5.14
C LEU A 38 -5.10 -8.86 5.50
N ILE A 39 -4.12 -8.70 6.37
CA ILE A 39 -3.25 -9.78 6.81
C ILE A 39 -4.06 -10.87 7.52
N GLY A 40 -4.91 -10.52 8.48
CA GLY A 40 -5.71 -11.47 9.24
C GLY A 40 -6.67 -12.28 8.35
N VAL A 41 -7.37 -11.63 7.43
CA VAL A 41 -8.26 -12.33 6.49
C VAL A 41 -7.46 -13.20 5.53
N SER A 42 -6.31 -12.73 5.02
CA SER A 42 -5.43 -13.53 4.17
C SER A 42 -4.94 -14.81 4.86
N LEU A 43 -4.53 -14.71 6.12
CA LEU A 43 -4.11 -15.88 6.91
C LEU A 43 -5.25 -16.89 7.09
N VAL A 44 -6.45 -16.42 7.41
CA VAL A 44 -7.61 -17.31 7.61
C VAL A 44 -8.05 -17.94 6.28
N THR A 45 -8.21 -17.13 5.24
CA THR A 45 -8.68 -17.63 3.93
C THR A 45 -7.63 -18.46 3.21
N GLY A 46 -6.34 -18.20 3.46
CA GLY A 46 -5.22 -18.98 2.93
C GLY A 46 -5.25 -20.45 3.37
N VAL A 47 -5.73 -20.74 4.58
CA VAL A 47 -5.90 -22.12 5.07
C VAL A 47 -6.87 -22.94 4.20
N PHE A 48 -7.86 -22.27 3.60
CA PHE A 48 -8.88 -22.90 2.75
C PHE A 48 -8.58 -22.77 1.25
N SER A 49 -7.47 -22.13 0.90
CA SER A 49 -7.06 -21.98 -0.50
C SER A 49 -6.05 -23.06 -0.84
N GLY A 50 -6.26 -23.76 -1.97
CA GLY A 50 -5.27 -24.65 -2.56
C GLY A 50 -4.19 -23.85 -3.31
N LEU A 51 -3.80 -24.33 -4.49
CA LEU A 51 -2.83 -23.67 -5.38
C LEU A 51 -3.34 -22.32 -5.92
N PHE A 52 -4.67 -22.11 -5.96
CA PHE A 52 -5.30 -20.88 -6.42
C PHE A 52 -6.11 -20.21 -5.29
N TYR A 53 -5.88 -18.92 -5.08
CA TYR A 53 -6.52 -18.17 -3.99
C TYR A 53 -7.95 -17.71 -4.35
N TRP A 54 -8.90 -18.65 -4.46
CA TRP A 54 -10.31 -18.38 -4.80
C TRP A 54 -11.01 -17.42 -3.84
N LEU A 55 -10.60 -17.38 -2.59
CA LEU A 55 -11.19 -16.51 -1.55
C LEU A 55 -10.66 -15.07 -1.59
N TYR A 56 -9.84 -14.71 -2.59
CA TYR A 56 -9.38 -13.32 -2.75
C TYR A 56 -10.51 -12.27 -2.76
N PRO A 57 -11.69 -12.50 -3.36
CA PRO A 57 -12.81 -11.55 -3.25
C PRO A 57 -13.23 -11.24 -1.81
N VAL A 58 -13.19 -12.22 -0.92
CA VAL A 58 -13.49 -12.03 0.52
C VAL A 58 -12.42 -11.17 1.17
N HIS A 59 -11.15 -11.45 0.88
CA HIS A 59 -10.01 -10.64 1.33
C HIS A 59 -10.16 -9.17 0.86
N ALA A 60 -10.39 -8.93 -0.42
CA ALA A 60 -10.54 -7.59 -0.98
C ALA A 60 -11.76 -6.85 -0.39
N ALA A 61 -12.89 -7.53 -0.23
CA ALA A 61 -14.09 -6.94 0.36
C ALA A 61 -13.89 -6.56 1.84
N ALA A 62 -13.27 -7.42 2.64
CA ALA A 62 -12.97 -7.12 4.04
C ALA A 62 -12.01 -5.92 4.16
N GLY A 63 -10.95 -5.89 3.33
CA GLY A 63 -10.04 -4.76 3.24
C GLY A 63 -10.74 -3.47 2.83
N ALA A 64 -11.63 -3.52 1.82
CA ALA A 64 -12.41 -2.36 1.38
C ALA A 64 -13.29 -1.80 2.50
N VAL A 65 -13.93 -2.64 3.30
CA VAL A 65 -14.72 -2.23 4.47
C VAL A 65 -13.82 -1.54 5.50
N ALA A 66 -12.64 -2.10 5.80
CA ALA A 66 -11.70 -1.52 6.75
C ALA A 66 -11.16 -0.16 6.26
N VAL A 67 -10.77 -0.06 4.99
CA VAL A 67 -10.36 1.21 4.33
C VAL A 67 -11.50 2.24 4.36
N TYR A 68 -12.71 1.84 4.04
CA TYR A 68 -13.87 2.74 4.11
C TYR A 68 -14.10 3.30 5.51
N ARG A 69 -13.95 2.49 6.55
CA ARG A 69 -14.04 2.93 7.96
C ARG A 69 -12.93 3.91 8.33
N ALA A 70 -11.73 3.73 7.78
CA ALA A 70 -10.58 4.61 7.99
C ALA A 70 -10.59 5.88 7.10
N ARG A 71 -11.55 6.05 6.18
CA ARG A 71 -11.55 7.13 5.15
C ARG A 71 -11.36 8.55 5.69
N ASN A 72 -11.74 8.82 6.92
CA ASN A 72 -11.66 10.15 7.50
C ASN A 72 -10.22 10.62 7.75
N VAL A 73 -9.25 9.68 7.90
CA VAL A 73 -7.84 10.02 8.16
C VAL A 73 -7.05 10.31 6.89
N PHE A 74 -7.56 9.96 5.70
CA PHE A 74 -6.81 10.16 4.45
C PHE A 74 -7.58 10.84 3.30
N ARG A 75 -8.92 10.90 3.32
CA ARG A 75 -9.72 11.41 2.19
C ARG A 75 -9.37 12.84 1.75
N ARG A 76 -8.82 13.65 2.65
CA ARG A 76 -8.43 15.03 2.35
C ARG A 76 -7.11 15.14 1.60
N ASP A 77 -6.28 14.10 1.69
CA ASP A 77 -4.94 14.09 1.11
C ASP A 77 -4.94 13.93 -0.43
N PHE A 78 -6.10 13.53 -1.00
CA PHE A 78 -6.27 13.40 -2.45
C PHE A 78 -6.59 14.70 -3.18
N LYS A 79 -6.83 15.82 -2.48
CA LYS A 79 -7.24 17.08 -3.11
C LYS A 79 -6.18 17.70 -4.04
N ASP A 80 -4.90 17.41 -3.79
CA ASP A 80 -3.77 18.01 -4.49
C ASP A 80 -2.67 16.97 -4.79
N VAL A 81 -3.06 15.86 -5.40
CA VAL A 81 -2.11 14.83 -5.84
C VAL A 81 -1.15 15.41 -6.88
N SER A 82 0.14 15.13 -6.70
CA SER A 82 1.18 15.70 -7.56
C SER A 82 1.49 14.82 -8.77
N VAL A 83 1.93 15.45 -9.87
CA VAL A 83 2.51 14.74 -11.02
C VAL A 83 3.73 13.91 -10.60
N LEU A 84 4.45 14.35 -9.57
CA LEU A 84 5.58 13.58 -9.01
C LEU A 84 5.12 12.21 -8.49
N ALA A 85 3.95 12.12 -7.84
CA ALA A 85 3.41 10.83 -7.37
C ALA A 85 3.18 9.86 -8.53
N VAL A 86 2.62 10.36 -9.65
CA VAL A 86 2.43 9.56 -10.87
C VAL A 86 3.78 9.13 -11.45
N ALA A 87 4.75 10.04 -11.57
CA ALA A 87 6.08 9.72 -12.08
C ALA A 87 6.79 8.67 -11.21
N VAL A 88 6.75 8.80 -9.88
CA VAL A 88 7.31 7.81 -8.95
C VAL A 88 6.62 6.46 -9.13
N GLY A 89 5.30 6.42 -9.27
CA GLY A 89 4.56 5.17 -9.52
C GLY A 89 5.00 4.47 -10.81
N VAL A 90 5.15 5.23 -11.91
CA VAL A 90 5.63 4.69 -13.20
C VAL A 90 7.07 4.17 -13.09
N ILE A 91 7.97 4.94 -12.48
CA ILE A 91 9.37 4.52 -12.29
C ILE A 91 9.44 3.27 -11.43
N THR A 92 8.66 3.21 -10.34
CA THR A 92 8.62 2.04 -9.46
C THR A 92 8.10 0.81 -10.20
N PHE A 93 7.09 0.95 -11.06
CA PHE A 93 6.63 -0.14 -11.92
C PHE A 93 7.77 -0.65 -12.83
N MET A 94 8.50 0.24 -13.50
CA MET A 94 9.61 -0.16 -14.37
C MET A 94 10.70 -0.92 -13.59
N LEU A 95 11.06 -0.43 -12.40
CA LEU A 95 12.01 -1.10 -11.53
C LEU A 95 11.49 -2.45 -11.04
N TRP A 96 10.19 -2.55 -10.70
CA TRP A 96 9.56 -3.81 -10.30
C TRP A 96 9.69 -4.87 -11.38
N ILE A 97 9.29 -4.56 -12.62
CA ILE A 97 9.39 -5.50 -13.75
C ILE A 97 10.84 -5.87 -14.07
N ALA A 98 11.77 -4.94 -13.90
CA ALA A 98 13.20 -5.22 -14.12
C ALA A 98 13.83 -6.09 -13.02
N MET A 99 13.33 -6.03 -11.79
CA MET A 99 13.90 -6.72 -10.63
C MET A 99 13.24 -8.06 -10.32
N VAL A 100 11.96 -8.21 -10.65
CA VAL A 100 11.19 -9.45 -10.38
C VAL A 100 11.25 -10.33 -11.63
N PRO A 101 11.91 -11.51 -11.57
CA PRO A 101 11.95 -12.42 -12.71
C PRO A 101 10.54 -12.97 -12.97
N HIS A 102 10.22 -13.13 -14.25
CA HIS A 102 9.01 -13.82 -14.66
C HIS A 102 9.19 -15.34 -14.50
N ASP A 103 8.15 -16.00 -14.00
CA ASP A 103 8.08 -17.46 -13.87
C ASP A 103 6.99 -18.00 -14.81
N ASP A 104 7.40 -18.63 -15.91
CA ASP A 104 6.48 -19.18 -16.91
C ASP A 104 5.66 -20.36 -16.35
N GLY A 105 6.26 -21.19 -15.47
CA GLY A 105 5.57 -22.32 -14.82
C GLY A 105 4.46 -21.84 -13.90
N GLN A 106 4.78 -20.92 -13.00
CA GLN A 106 3.79 -20.33 -12.10
C GLN A 106 2.67 -19.59 -12.86
N SER A 107 3.01 -18.92 -13.97
CA SER A 107 2.00 -18.29 -14.83
C SER A 107 1.08 -19.29 -15.50
N ALA A 108 1.60 -20.43 -15.97
CA ALA A 108 0.81 -21.47 -16.58
C ALA A 108 -0.14 -22.14 -15.56
N ASP A 109 0.36 -22.47 -14.37
CA ASP A 109 -0.45 -23.07 -13.28
C ASP A 109 -1.59 -22.13 -12.86
N PHE A 110 -1.31 -20.83 -12.76
CA PHE A 110 -2.32 -19.83 -12.45
C PHE A 110 -3.39 -19.73 -13.55
N ALA A 111 -2.96 -19.67 -14.81
CA ALA A 111 -3.85 -19.59 -15.96
C ALA A 111 -4.76 -20.82 -16.05
N GLU A 112 -4.21 -22.04 -15.88
CA GLU A 112 -4.96 -23.27 -15.85
C GLU A 112 -6.06 -23.24 -14.79
N ALA A 113 -5.73 -22.86 -13.55
CA ALA A 113 -6.68 -22.77 -12.46
C ALA A 113 -7.78 -21.73 -12.74
N LEU A 114 -7.41 -20.56 -13.27
CA LEU A 114 -8.36 -19.49 -13.57
C LEU A 114 -9.32 -19.88 -14.70
N TYR A 115 -8.80 -20.47 -15.78
CA TYR A 115 -9.61 -20.82 -16.96
C TYR A 115 -10.41 -22.12 -16.78
N ALA A 116 -10.07 -22.95 -15.80
CA ALA A 116 -10.91 -24.09 -15.39
C ALA A 116 -12.24 -23.66 -14.75
N ALA A 117 -12.32 -22.41 -14.25
CA ALA A 117 -13.52 -21.89 -13.66
C ALA A 117 -14.56 -21.41 -14.70
N PRO A 118 -15.87 -21.40 -14.37
CA PRO A 118 -16.86 -20.73 -15.20
C PRO A 118 -16.47 -19.27 -15.48
N THR A 119 -16.60 -18.81 -16.72
CA THR A 119 -16.14 -17.49 -17.18
C THR A 119 -16.65 -16.34 -16.29
N TRP A 120 -17.90 -16.39 -15.83
CA TRP A 120 -18.45 -15.36 -14.96
C TRP A 120 -17.77 -15.31 -13.59
N LEU A 121 -17.37 -16.48 -13.05
CA LEU A 121 -16.67 -16.56 -11.77
C LEU A 121 -15.25 -16.05 -11.88
N ALA A 122 -14.53 -16.42 -12.95
CA ALA A 122 -13.21 -15.91 -13.28
C ALA A 122 -13.24 -14.37 -13.44
N ALA A 123 -14.25 -13.83 -14.16
CA ALA A 123 -14.42 -12.39 -14.34
C ALA A 123 -14.65 -11.64 -13.02
N ILE A 124 -15.50 -12.16 -12.13
CA ILE A 124 -15.72 -11.60 -10.80
C ILE A 124 -14.42 -11.63 -9.99
N TRP A 125 -13.71 -12.77 -10.00
CA TRP A 125 -12.45 -12.90 -9.28
C TRP A 125 -11.42 -11.88 -9.76
N LEU A 126 -11.24 -11.74 -11.09
CA LEU A 126 -10.33 -10.74 -11.68
C LEU A 126 -10.72 -9.31 -11.31
N LEU A 127 -12.01 -8.98 -11.32
CA LEU A 127 -12.49 -7.67 -10.90
C LEU A 127 -12.06 -7.35 -9.46
N PHE A 128 -12.30 -8.29 -8.54
CA PHE A 128 -11.89 -8.11 -7.15
C PHE A 128 -10.37 -8.08 -7.01
N ARG A 129 -9.64 -8.87 -7.82
CA ARG A 129 -8.17 -8.87 -7.81
C ARG A 129 -7.62 -7.51 -8.23
N VAL A 130 -8.16 -6.91 -9.29
CA VAL A 130 -7.74 -5.58 -9.75
C VAL A 130 -8.11 -4.51 -8.71
N ILE A 131 -9.35 -4.46 -8.24
CA ILE A 131 -9.78 -3.46 -7.25
C ILE A 131 -8.97 -3.62 -5.96
N GLY A 132 -8.80 -4.85 -5.48
CA GLY A 132 -8.05 -5.14 -4.27
C GLY A 132 -6.59 -4.68 -4.38
N SER A 133 -5.89 -5.11 -5.42
CA SER A 133 -4.46 -4.80 -5.59
C SER A 133 -4.20 -3.34 -5.95
N VAL A 134 -5.07 -2.68 -6.72
CA VAL A 134 -4.84 -1.31 -7.21
C VAL A 134 -5.33 -0.24 -6.22
N VAL A 135 -6.37 -0.52 -5.46
CA VAL A 135 -7.01 0.49 -4.60
C VAL A 135 -6.89 0.13 -3.12
N VAL A 136 -7.38 -1.06 -2.75
CA VAL A 136 -7.54 -1.42 -1.33
C VAL A 136 -6.18 -1.63 -0.64
N VAL A 137 -5.32 -2.44 -1.25
CA VAL A 137 -3.98 -2.76 -0.70
C VAL A 137 -3.10 -1.52 -0.60
N PRO A 138 -2.93 -0.68 -1.65
CA PRO A 138 -2.14 0.54 -1.54
C PRO A 138 -2.62 1.47 -0.44
N ILE A 139 -3.92 1.69 -0.30
CA ILE A 139 -4.44 2.56 0.77
C ILE A 139 -4.11 1.96 2.14
N ALA A 140 -4.39 0.67 2.35
CA ALA A 140 -4.17 0.01 3.63
C ALA A 140 -2.68 0.00 4.05
N GLU A 141 -1.80 -0.27 3.09
CA GLU A 141 -0.36 -0.31 3.34
C GLU A 141 0.23 1.08 3.57
N GLU A 142 -0.14 2.08 2.76
CA GLU A 142 0.38 3.43 2.96
C GLU A 142 -0.14 4.06 4.27
N LEU A 143 -1.36 3.76 4.68
CA LEU A 143 -1.86 4.14 6.00
C LEU A 143 -0.95 3.59 7.12
N ALA A 144 -0.65 2.31 7.09
CA ALA A 144 0.16 1.67 8.12
C ALA A 144 1.64 2.08 8.06
N PHE A 145 2.25 2.04 6.87
CA PHE A 145 3.68 2.28 6.73
C PHE A 145 4.02 3.77 6.75
N ARG A 146 3.31 4.66 6.04
CA ARG A 146 3.63 6.10 5.95
C ARG A 146 2.82 6.90 6.96
N GLY A 147 1.52 6.65 7.04
CA GLY A 147 0.63 7.35 7.96
C GLY A 147 0.95 7.10 9.43
N PHE A 148 1.34 5.88 9.78
CA PHE A 148 1.67 5.51 11.17
C PHE A 148 3.16 5.29 11.39
N MET A 149 3.76 4.22 10.81
CA MET A 149 5.10 3.76 11.20
C MET A 149 6.19 4.76 10.86
N GLN A 150 6.22 5.29 9.62
CA GLN A 150 7.24 6.27 9.21
C GLN A 150 7.13 7.57 10.02
N TYR A 151 5.90 8.05 10.23
CA TYR A 151 5.65 9.21 11.07
C TYR A 151 6.12 9.00 12.52
N PHE A 152 5.74 7.88 13.12
CA PHE A 152 6.10 7.53 14.49
C PHE A 152 7.62 7.45 14.67
N LEU A 153 8.32 6.74 13.78
CA LEU A 153 9.77 6.59 13.82
C LEU A 153 10.48 7.93 13.64
N ALA A 154 10.08 8.74 12.66
CA ALA A 154 10.66 10.05 12.45
C ALA A 154 10.51 10.94 13.70
N LYS A 155 9.35 10.90 14.34
CA LYS A 155 9.08 11.67 15.56
C LYS A 155 9.88 11.18 16.75
N THR A 156 10.10 9.86 16.86
CA THR A 156 10.85 9.26 17.98
C THR A 156 12.36 9.51 17.84
N VAL A 157 12.88 9.49 16.60
CA VAL A 157 14.32 9.67 16.34
C VAL A 157 14.73 11.14 16.27
N ALA A 158 13.85 12.04 15.84
CA ALA A 158 14.15 13.46 15.62
C ALA A 158 14.79 14.19 16.83
N PRO A 159 14.38 13.97 18.09
CA PRO A 159 15.00 14.61 19.25
C PRO A 159 16.47 14.25 19.44
N HIS A 160 16.92 13.11 18.90
CA HIS A 160 18.26 12.56 19.12
C HIS A 160 19.21 12.78 17.93
N ALA A 161 18.67 12.83 16.71
CA ALA A 161 19.46 12.82 15.48
C ALA A 161 19.19 14.01 14.54
N GLY A 162 18.22 14.88 14.88
CA GLY A 162 17.77 15.95 14.00
C GLY A 162 16.80 15.48 12.91
N ALA A 163 16.01 16.42 12.35
CA ALA A 163 14.88 16.11 11.48
C ALA A 163 15.25 15.35 10.20
N HIS A 164 16.36 15.70 9.55
CA HIS A 164 16.77 15.05 8.29
C HIS A 164 17.23 13.61 8.51
N ALA A 165 18.06 13.37 9.54
CA ALA A 165 18.52 12.02 9.88
C ALA A 165 17.35 11.15 10.34
N ALA A 166 16.43 11.70 11.14
CA ALA A 166 15.22 11.02 11.58
C ALA A 166 14.32 10.59 10.41
N SER A 167 14.16 11.47 9.39
CA SER A 167 13.41 11.13 8.18
C SER A 167 14.11 10.02 7.39
N GLY A 168 15.41 10.06 7.23
CA GLY A 168 16.20 9.03 6.56
C GLY A 168 16.08 7.66 7.25
N VAL A 169 16.24 7.63 8.57
CA VAL A 169 16.07 6.41 9.38
C VAL A 169 14.64 5.86 9.27
N ALA A 170 13.64 6.72 9.34
CA ALA A 170 12.24 6.30 9.24
C ALA A 170 11.92 5.73 7.86
N ILE A 171 12.39 6.36 6.77
CA ILE A 171 12.22 5.84 5.40
C ILE A 171 12.88 4.47 5.25
N LEU A 172 14.12 4.33 5.72
CA LEU A 172 14.85 3.07 5.63
C LEU A 172 14.16 1.96 6.42
N ALA A 173 13.81 2.21 7.67
CA ALA A 173 13.16 1.23 8.53
C ALA A 173 11.77 0.81 7.99
N THR A 174 10.98 1.77 7.47
CA THR A 174 9.69 1.45 6.88
C THR A 174 9.83 0.76 5.52
N GLY A 175 10.86 1.08 4.74
CA GLY A 175 11.21 0.36 3.51
C GLY A 175 11.55 -1.11 3.78
N ILE A 176 12.32 -1.39 4.83
CA ILE A 176 12.60 -2.75 5.30
C ILE A 176 11.29 -3.44 5.75
N GLY A 177 10.49 -2.80 6.59
CA GLY A 177 9.22 -3.36 7.04
C GLY A 177 8.26 -3.67 5.88
N PHE A 178 8.20 -2.78 4.88
CA PHE A 178 7.42 -3.00 3.66
C PHE A 178 7.94 -4.21 2.85
N ALA A 179 9.26 -4.34 2.74
CA ALA A 179 9.88 -5.46 2.03
C ALA A 179 9.58 -6.82 2.67
N LEU A 180 9.55 -6.89 4.01
CA LEU A 180 9.34 -8.13 4.76
C LEU A 180 7.93 -8.71 4.63
N VAL A 181 6.95 -7.94 4.19
CA VAL A 181 5.58 -8.42 3.94
C VAL A 181 5.32 -8.78 2.48
N HIS A 182 6.36 -8.74 1.63
CA HIS A 182 6.26 -9.05 0.20
C HIS A 182 7.15 -10.24 -0.18
N ALA A 183 6.69 -11.06 -1.14
CA ALA A 183 7.48 -12.17 -1.66
C ALA A 183 8.75 -11.69 -2.38
N SER A 184 8.66 -10.61 -3.17
CA SER A 184 9.78 -10.01 -3.89
C SER A 184 10.49 -8.95 -3.05
N VAL A 185 11.21 -9.39 -2.00
CA VAL A 185 11.81 -8.54 -0.94
C VAL A 185 12.62 -7.37 -1.50
N ALA A 186 13.51 -7.61 -2.48
CA ALA A 186 14.37 -6.56 -3.02
C ALA A 186 13.58 -5.49 -3.79
N ALA A 187 12.64 -5.89 -4.65
CA ALA A 187 11.80 -4.97 -5.39
C ALA A 187 10.88 -4.18 -4.45
N ALA A 188 10.29 -4.86 -3.46
CA ALA A 188 9.46 -4.23 -2.45
C ALA A 188 10.24 -3.25 -1.56
N PHE A 189 11.51 -3.52 -1.25
CA PHE A 189 12.36 -2.57 -0.56
C PHE A 189 12.55 -1.28 -1.36
N VAL A 190 12.87 -1.40 -2.65
CA VAL A 190 13.01 -0.24 -3.55
C VAL A 190 11.70 0.54 -3.65
N ALA A 191 10.56 -0.14 -3.82
CA ALA A 191 9.24 0.48 -3.83
C ALA A 191 8.94 1.17 -2.50
N GLY A 192 9.23 0.52 -1.37
CA GLY A 192 9.07 1.06 -0.03
C GLY A 192 9.86 2.35 0.19
N ILE A 193 11.11 2.41 -0.27
CA ILE A 193 11.92 3.63 -0.25
C ILE A 193 11.31 4.72 -1.14
N ALA A 194 10.90 4.40 -2.37
CA ALA A 194 10.33 5.35 -3.31
C ALA A 194 9.07 6.03 -2.76
N TYR A 195 8.13 5.25 -2.21
CA TYR A 195 6.91 5.78 -1.60
C TYR A 195 7.19 6.57 -0.31
N GLY A 196 8.17 6.11 0.49
CA GLY A 196 8.62 6.85 1.68
C GLY A 196 9.24 8.20 1.34
N LEU A 197 10.01 8.27 0.26
CA LEU A 197 10.61 9.52 -0.23
C LEU A 197 9.56 10.50 -0.73
N VAL A 198 8.62 10.07 -1.57
CA VAL A 198 7.56 10.97 -2.08
C VAL A 198 6.66 11.47 -0.95
N TYR A 199 6.34 10.62 0.03
CA TYR A 199 5.63 11.02 1.24
C TYR A 199 6.41 12.10 2.01
N SER A 200 7.70 11.87 2.30
CA SER A 200 8.51 12.82 3.06
C SER A 200 8.73 14.14 2.31
N TYR A 201 8.92 14.10 1.00
CA TYR A 201 9.14 15.29 0.18
C TYR A 201 7.89 16.15 0.07
N ARG A 202 6.73 15.52 -0.13
CA ARG A 202 5.45 16.22 -0.32
C ARG A 202 4.71 16.45 1.00
N ASN A 203 5.07 15.68 2.03
CA ASN A 203 4.37 15.65 3.32
C ASN A 203 2.85 15.37 3.16
N ARG A 204 2.52 14.47 2.24
CA ARG A 204 1.15 14.10 1.88
C ARG A 204 1.03 12.60 1.69
N LEU A 205 0.14 12.00 2.45
CA LEU A 205 -0.12 10.56 2.37
C LEU A 205 -0.77 10.18 1.02
N GLY A 206 -1.62 11.04 0.47
CA GLY A 206 -2.25 10.84 -0.83
C GLY A 206 -1.26 10.66 -1.97
N ASP A 207 -0.12 11.36 -1.96
CA ASP A 207 0.92 11.19 -2.98
C ASP A 207 1.58 9.80 -2.92
N ALA A 208 1.84 9.27 -1.72
CA ALA A 208 2.35 7.90 -1.57
C ALA A 208 1.32 6.85 -2.00
N ILE A 209 0.05 7.02 -1.59
CA ILE A 209 -1.04 6.13 -2.00
C ILE A 209 -1.18 6.12 -3.53
N VAL A 210 -1.16 7.28 -4.18
CA VAL A 210 -1.29 7.35 -5.64
C VAL A 210 -0.07 6.76 -6.34
N ALA A 211 1.16 7.03 -5.88
CA ALA A 211 2.35 6.42 -6.45
C ALA A 211 2.27 4.88 -6.39
N HIS A 212 1.89 4.33 -5.25
CA HIS A 212 1.71 2.88 -5.08
C HIS A 212 0.55 2.34 -5.96
N ALA A 213 -0.60 3.00 -5.97
CA ALA A 213 -1.74 2.61 -6.80
C ALA A 213 -1.40 2.62 -8.31
N ILE A 214 -0.64 3.60 -8.79
CA ILE A 214 -0.16 3.66 -10.18
C ILE A 214 0.80 2.50 -10.48
N THR A 215 1.73 2.18 -9.58
CA THR A 215 2.60 1.01 -9.73
C THR A 215 1.76 -0.26 -9.91
N ASN A 216 0.81 -0.50 -9.01
CA ASN A 216 -0.03 -1.70 -9.03
C ASN A 216 -1.00 -1.73 -10.21
N LEU A 217 -1.51 -0.57 -10.64
CA LEU A 217 -2.34 -0.45 -11.85
C LEU A 217 -1.55 -0.87 -13.10
N LEU A 218 -0.32 -0.38 -13.24
CA LEU A 218 0.53 -0.73 -14.38
C LEU A 218 0.95 -2.21 -14.35
N ILE A 219 1.21 -2.77 -13.17
CA ILE A 219 1.43 -4.22 -13.01
C ILE A 219 0.16 -4.98 -13.42
N ALA A 220 -1.02 -4.57 -12.98
CA ALA A 220 -2.28 -5.22 -13.33
C ALA A 220 -2.55 -5.19 -14.85
N ILE A 221 -2.32 -4.03 -15.49
CA ILE A 221 -2.42 -3.90 -16.95
C ILE A 221 -1.41 -4.84 -17.65
N TYR A 222 -0.16 -4.84 -17.20
CA TYR A 222 0.90 -5.68 -17.74
C TYR A 222 0.55 -7.17 -17.63
N VAL A 223 0.06 -7.61 -16.47
CA VAL A 223 -0.36 -9.00 -16.23
C VAL A 223 -1.52 -9.38 -17.13
N LEU A 224 -2.57 -8.56 -17.19
CA LEU A 224 -3.78 -8.86 -17.97
C LEU A 224 -3.55 -8.84 -19.49
N MET A 225 -2.66 -7.97 -19.98
CA MET A 225 -2.39 -7.85 -21.43
C MET A 225 -1.42 -8.92 -21.93
N LEU A 226 -0.48 -9.38 -21.09
CA LEU A 226 0.59 -10.29 -21.48
C LEU A 226 0.50 -11.66 -20.82
N GLU A 227 -0.56 -11.91 -20.04
CA GLU A 227 -0.79 -13.15 -19.28
C GLU A 227 0.40 -13.54 -18.37
N ARG A 228 1.09 -12.51 -17.81
CA ARG A 228 2.25 -12.70 -16.93
C ARG A 228 1.81 -12.86 -15.48
N TRP A 229 1.04 -13.92 -15.19
CA TRP A 229 0.37 -14.15 -13.92
C TRP A 229 1.29 -14.30 -12.72
N SER A 230 2.56 -14.65 -12.91
CA SER A 230 3.54 -14.77 -11.83
C SER A 230 3.85 -13.46 -11.10
N TYR A 231 3.42 -12.32 -11.63
CA TYR A 231 3.52 -11.03 -10.95
C TYR A 231 2.35 -10.76 -9.97
N TRP A 232 1.41 -11.70 -9.84
CA TRP A 232 0.22 -11.52 -8.97
C TRP A 232 0.18 -12.41 -7.72
#